data_575f37f3ec95a7dc728a4fcbe85082c5
#
_entry.id   575f37f3ec95a7dc728a4fcbe85082c5
#
_cell.length_a   1.000
_cell.length_b   1.000
_cell.length_c   1.000
_cell.angle_alpha   90.00
_cell.angle_beta   90.00
_cell.angle_gamma   90.00
#
_symmetry.space_group_name_H-M   'P 1'
#
loop_
_entity.id
_entity.type
_entity.pdbx_description
1 polymer ?
#
loop_
_entity_poly.entity_id
_entity_poly.type
_entity_poly.pdbx_seq_one_letter_code
_entity_poly.pdbx_strand_id
1 'polypeptide(L)'
;MNEERTVLSKDALYMLGIIADGPINPYTICKLVNHKRQHFKSPLPLQTVYTVVKALHKKKLITCKVIRDSRMPTKTSFSITDKGKEALKKGMLSFLSEPEDPFSELQVALTIMGYLLSAGDLDKDTALRTLKSYRENTRKAIATGKRLLSEESGHLVADYVLMGIQNSHRRLRNDLAEVDQFIDKLEQSSQWHHSPRTVLAK
;
A
#
# COMPACT_ATOMS: atom_id res chain seq x y z
N MET A 1 -13.25 24.20 -21.10
CA MET A 1 -12.50 24.45 -19.85
C MET A 1 -12.17 23.08 -19.29
N ASN A 2 -10.91 22.62 -19.49
CA ASN A 2 -10.47 21.30 -19.02
C ASN A 2 -10.44 21.33 -17.48
N GLU A 3 -11.41 20.70 -16.82
CA GLU A 3 -11.22 20.25 -15.43
C GLU A 3 -10.12 19.18 -15.47
N GLU A 4 -8.90 19.58 -15.13
CA GLU A 4 -7.83 18.63 -14.84
C GLU A 4 -8.39 17.60 -13.83
N ARG A 5 -8.58 16.37 -14.29
CA ARG A 5 -8.86 15.24 -13.41
C ARG A 5 -7.72 15.13 -12.41
N THR A 6 -7.87 15.79 -11.30
CA THR A 6 -6.91 15.72 -10.19
C THR A 6 -7.08 14.37 -9.52
N VAL A 7 -6.63 13.31 -10.19
CA VAL A 7 -6.58 11.98 -9.59
C VAL A 7 -5.56 12.04 -8.45
N LEU A 8 -6.03 11.89 -7.22
CA LEU A 8 -5.17 11.78 -6.06
C LEU A 8 -4.58 10.36 -6.03
N SER A 9 -3.29 10.26 -5.72
CA SER A 9 -2.70 8.95 -5.45
C SER A 9 -3.34 8.28 -4.24
N LYS A 10 -3.24 6.96 -4.12
CA LYS A 10 -3.74 6.19 -2.96
C LYS A 10 -3.25 6.80 -1.63
N ASP A 11 -1.95 7.10 -1.54
CA ASP A 11 -1.37 7.70 -0.33
C ASP A 11 -1.93 9.11 -0.05
N ALA A 12 -2.11 9.93 -1.08
CA ALA A 12 -2.66 11.28 -0.92
C ALA A 12 -4.13 11.25 -0.48
N LEU A 13 -4.94 10.34 -1.06
CA LEU A 13 -6.34 10.18 -0.66
C LEU A 13 -6.45 9.67 0.78
N TYR A 14 -5.60 8.72 1.15
CA TYR A 14 -5.56 8.18 2.49
C TYR A 14 -5.17 9.23 3.55
N MET A 15 -4.11 10.03 3.28
CA MET A 15 -3.72 11.12 4.17
C MET A 15 -4.79 12.22 4.25
N LEU A 16 -5.46 12.52 3.13
CA LEU A 16 -6.58 13.47 3.14
C LEU A 16 -7.73 12.98 4.00
N GLY A 17 -8.02 11.67 4.00
CA GLY A 17 -8.98 11.04 4.88
C GLY A 17 -8.59 11.19 6.36
N ILE A 18 -7.32 10.96 6.71
CA ILE A 18 -6.83 11.17 8.09
C ILE A 18 -7.00 12.64 8.53
N ILE A 19 -6.73 13.59 7.63
CA ILE A 19 -6.86 15.03 7.92
C ILE A 19 -8.34 15.43 8.06
N ALA A 20 -9.26 14.68 7.46
CA ALA A 20 -10.70 14.94 7.55
C ALA A 20 -11.28 14.69 8.96
N ASP A 21 -10.65 13.82 9.75
CA ASP A 21 -11.06 13.53 11.14
C ASP A 21 -10.82 14.71 12.12
N GLY A 22 -10.05 15.72 11.70
CA GLY A 22 -9.81 16.92 12.50
C GLY A 22 -8.40 17.52 12.30
N PRO A 23 -8.11 18.64 12.96
CA PRO A 23 -6.83 19.32 12.85
C PRO A 23 -5.66 18.43 13.31
N ILE A 24 -4.66 18.21 12.46
CA ILE A 24 -3.59 17.26 12.71
C ILE A 24 -2.24 17.77 12.21
N ASN A 25 -1.15 17.40 12.86
CA ASN A 25 0.22 17.74 12.44
C ASN A 25 0.87 16.61 11.60
N PRO A 26 1.92 16.93 10.79
CA PRO A 26 2.55 15.96 9.90
C PRO A 26 3.13 14.74 10.62
N TYR A 27 3.67 14.92 11.81
CA TYR A 27 4.25 13.83 12.61
C TYR A 27 3.18 12.83 13.02
N THR A 28 2.02 13.33 13.48
CA THR A 28 0.89 12.47 13.85
C THR A 28 0.31 11.78 12.61
N ILE A 29 0.21 12.46 11.47
CA ILE A 29 -0.16 11.81 10.19
C ILE A 29 0.80 10.67 9.88
N CYS A 30 2.10 10.89 9.96
CA CYS A 30 3.13 9.88 9.72
C CYS A 30 2.96 8.68 10.67
N LYS A 31 2.73 8.93 11.95
CA LYS A 31 2.49 7.89 12.96
C LYS A 31 1.26 7.05 12.63
N LEU A 32 0.13 7.69 12.31
CA LEU A 32 -1.12 7.00 11.96
C LEU A 32 -1.01 6.20 10.66
N VAL A 33 -0.40 6.79 9.62
CA VAL A 33 -0.14 6.08 8.36
C VAL A 33 0.73 4.86 8.60
N ASN A 34 1.82 5.01 9.35
CA ASN A 34 2.76 3.92 9.61
C ASN A 34 2.19 2.88 10.55
N HIS A 35 1.40 3.26 11.54
CA HIS A 35 0.71 2.30 12.39
C HIS A 35 -0.18 1.36 11.59
N LYS A 36 -0.90 1.87 10.57
CA LYS A 36 -1.73 1.04 9.69
C LYS A 36 -0.93 0.31 8.60
N ARG A 37 0.27 0.80 8.22
CA ARG A 37 1.13 0.20 7.18
C ARG A 37 2.17 -0.78 7.74
N GLN A 38 2.50 -0.73 9.03
CA GLN A 38 3.59 -1.49 9.65
C GLN A 38 3.49 -3.01 9.42
N HIS A 39 2.31 -3.50 9.04
CA HIS A 39 2.04 -4.91 8.84
C HIS A 39 2.14 -5.35 7.38
N PHE A 40 2.26 -4.41 6.41
CA PHE A 40 2.09 -4.71 4.99
C PHE A 40 3.19 -4.13 4.08
N LYS A 41 3.84 -3.06 4.48
CA LYS A 41 4.90 -2.39 3.68
C LYS A 41 5.91 -1.72 4.61
N SER A 42 7.07 -1.40 4.05
CA SER A 42 8.05 -0.56 4.75
C SER A 42 7.41 0.74 5.25
N PRO A 43 7.83 1.24 6.41
CA PRO A 43 7.33 2.50 6.95
C PRO A 43 7.47 3.63 5.93
N LEU A 44 6.44 4.47 5.84
CA LEU A 44 6.48 5.65 5.00
C LEU A 44 7.41 6.69 5.64
N PRO A 45 8.46 7.16 4.95
CA PRO A 45 9.33 8.19 5.49
C PRO A 45 8.56 9.48 5.80
N LEU A 46 8.90 10.15 6.89
CA LEU A 46 8.29 11.43 7.26
C LEU A 46 8.41 12.47 6.13
N GLN A 47 9.51 12.44 5.38
CA GLN A 47 9.73 13.30 4.22
C GLN A 47 8.65 13.11 3.14
N THR A 48 8.23 11.87 2.90
CA THR A 48 7.15 11.57 1.95
C THR A 48 5.82 12.17 2.43
N VAL A 49 5.53 12.08 3.74
CA VAL A 49 4.33 12.71 4.32
C VAL A 49 4.36 14.22 4.08
N TYR A 50 5.48 14.89 4.34
CA TYR A 50 5.63 16.32 4.07
C TYR A 50 5.42 16.66 2.59
N THR A 51 5.95 15.86 1.68
CA THR A 51 5.78 16.05 0.24
C THR A 51 4.31 15.97 -0.17
N VAL A 52 3.59 14.94 0.31
CA VAL A 52 2.16 14.76 0.02
C VAL A 52 1.34 15.89 0.62
N VAL A 53 1.56 16.22 1.89
CA VAL A 53 0.82 17.29 2.58
C VAL A 53 1.05 18.64 1.90
N LYS A 54 2.29 18.94 1.47
CA LYS A 54 2.62 20.14 0.70
C LYS A 54 1.87 20.18 -0.64
N ALA A 55 1.78 19.04 -1.32
CA ALA A 55 1.02 18.93 -2.57
C ALA A 55 -0.49 19.13 -2.36
N LEU A 56 -1.07 18.55 -1.29
CA LEU A 56 -2.48 18.75 -0.91
C LEU A 56 -2.75 20.23 -0.59
N HIS A 57 -1.85 20.89 0.14
CA HIS A 57 -1.95 22.31 0.46
C HIS A 57 -1.86 23.19 -0.79
N LYS A 58 -0.91 22.92 -1.70
CA LYS A 58 -0.77 23.62 -3.00
C LYS A 58 -2.06 23.51 -3.84
N LYS A 59 -2.74 22.36 -3.79
CA LYS A 59 -4.04 22.14 -4.46
C LYS A 59 -5.23 22.75 -3.71
N LYS A 60 -4.99 23.43 -2.58
CA LYS A 60 -6.01 24.03 -1.71
C LYS A 60 -7.02 23.00 -1.15
N LEU A 61 -6.62 21.74 -1.00
CA LEU A 61 -7.46 20.69 -0.42
C LEU A 61 -7.38 20.68 1.11
N ILE A 62 -6.33 21.27 1.67
CA ILE A 62 -6.13 21.47 3.10
C ILE A 62 -5.67 22.89 3.37
N THR A 63 -5.95 23.38 4.58
CA THR A 63 -5.37 24.61 5.12
C THR A 63 -4.24 24.26 6.09
N CYS A 64 -3.34 25.25 6.29
CA CYS A 64 -2.22 25.13 7.23
C CYS A 64 -2.35 26.24 8.27
N LYS A 65 -2.41 25.89 9.54
CA LYS A 65 -2.36 26.84 10.66
C LYS A 65 -1.07 26.65 11.43
N VAL A 66 -0.29 27.72 11.53
CA VAL A 66 0.94 27.73 12.33
C VAL A 66 0.60 28.26 13.72
N ILE A 67 0.77 27.42 14.73
CA ILE A 67 0.54 27.77 16.12
C ILE A 67 1.90 28.11 16.73
N ARG A 68 2.10 29.38 17.03
CA ARG A 68 3.31 29.87 17.73
C ARG A 68 2.93 30.10 19.19
N ASP A 69 3.58 29.34 20.06
CA ASP A 69 3.56 29.56 21.50
C ASP A 69 4.97 29.95 21.92
N SER A 70 5.10 31.03 22.70
CA SER A 70 6.39 31.53 23.17
C SER A 70 7.18 30.51 24.03
N ARG A 71 6.51 29.48 24.54
CA ARG A 71 7.07 28.45 25.43
C ARG A 71 7.21 27.08 24.76
N MET A 72 6.79 26.91 23.50
CA MET A 72 6.82 25.61 22.81
C MET A 72 7.32 25.75 21.37
N PRO A 73 7.91 24.68 20.78
CA PRO A 73 8.26 24.67 19.37
C PRO A 73 7.03 24.97 18.51
N THR A 74 7.22 25.73 17.44
CA THR A 74 6.17 26.06 16.48
C THR A 74 5.48 24.80 15.99
N LYS A 75 4.17 24.70 16.21
CA LYS A 75 3.35 23.55 15.77
C LYS A 75 2.60 23.92 14.51
N THR A 76 2.72 23.09 13.49
CA THR A 76 1.94 23.22 12.25
C THR A 76 0.78 22.23 12.32
N SER A 77 -0.44 22.72 12.06
CA SER A 77 -1.66 21.90 12.02
C SER A 77 -2.34 22.07 10.66
N PHE A 78 -2.82 20.95 10.11
CA PHE A 78 -3.55 20.92 8.85
C PHE A 78 -5.01 20.58 9.11
N SER A 79 -5.89 21.20 8.33
CA SER A 79 -7.34 20.94 8.35
C SER A 79 -7.84 20.81 6.91
N ILE A 80 -8.82 19.94 6.70
CA ILE A 80 -9.42 19.76 5.38
C ILE A 80 -10.27 20.98 5.00
N THR A 81 -10.28 21.33 3.72
CA THR A 81 -11.17 22.35 3.14
C THR A 81 -12.42 21.69 2.56
N ASP A 82 -13.47 22.48 2.23
CA ASP A 82 -14.63 21.94 1.54
C ASP A 82 -14.26 21.38 0.16
N LYS A 83 -13.34 22.03 -0.56
CA LYS A 83 -12.74 21.47 -1.78
C LYS A 83 -12.04 20.14 -1.51
N GLY A 84 -11.37 20.00 -0.36
CA GLY A 84 -10.73 18.76 0.08
C GLY A 84 -11.74 17.67 0.35
N LYS A 85 -12.86 17.97 1.00
CA LYS A 85 -13.95 17.02 1.26
C LYS A 85 -14.55 16.48 -0.06
N GLU A 86 -14.79 17.37 -1.02
CA GLU A 86 -15.28 16.99 -2.34
C GLU A 86 -14.26 16.13 -3.11
N ALA A 87 -12.97 16.47 -3.05
CA ALA A 87 -11.91 15.69 -3.66
C ALA A 87 -11.77 14.30 -2.99
N LEU A 88 -11.92 14.23 -1.68
CA LEU A 88 -11.91 12.97 -0.92
C LEU A 88 -13.08 12.07 -1.35
N LYS A 89 -14.29 12.61 -1.40
CA LYS A 89 -15.49 11.90 -1.83
C LYS A 89 -15.35 11.38 -3.27
N LYS A 90 -14.96 12.27 -4.21
CA LYS A 90 -14.75 11.88 -5.62
C LYS A 90 -13.68 10.79 -5.77
N GLY A 91 -12.55 10.93 -5.07
CA GLY A 91 -11.47 9.95 -5.13
C GLY A 91 -11.89 8.59 -4.56
N MET A 92 -12.62 8.56 -3.45
CA MET A 92 -13.16 7.32 -2.88
C MET A 92 -14.16 6.65 -3.83
N LEU A 93 -15.07 7.42 -4.42
CA LEU A 93 -16.04 6.88 -5.39
C LEU A 93 -15.34 6.34 -6.64
N SER A 94 -14.30 7.04 -7.15
CA SER A 94 -13.50 6.55 -8.29
C SER A 94 -12.81 5.23 -7.97
N PHE A 95 -12.23 5.08 -6.79
CA PHE A 95 -11.60 3.80 -6.38
C PHE A 95 -12.60 2.65 -6.22
N LEU A 96 -13.85 2.95 -5.88
CA LEU A 96 -14.89 1.93 -5.78
C LEU A 96 -15.55 1.59 -7.12
N SER A 97 -15.53 2.50 -8.08
CA SER A 97 -16.14 2.29 -9.41
C SER A 97 -15.22 1.57 -10.39
N GLU A 98 -13.90 1.63 -10.17
CA GLU A 98 -12.92 0.97 -11.02
C GLU A 98 -12.28 -0.20 -10.27
N PRO A 99 -12.37 -1.44 -10.80
CA PRO A 99 -11.64 -2.55 -10.19
C PRO A 99 -10.15 -2.25 -10.21
N GLU A 100 -9.44 -2.63 -9.13
CA GLU A 100 -7.97 -2.56 -9.13
C GLU A 100 -7.41 -3.36 -10.31
N ASP A 101 -6.27 -2.92 -10.85
CA ASP A 101 -5.50 -3.69 -11.82
C ASP A 101 -5.37 -5.14 -11.29
N PRO A 102 -5.80 -6.15 -12.08
CA PRO A 102 -5.70 -7.54 -11.68
C PRO A 102 -4.26 -7.98 -11.42
N PHE A 103 -3.28 -7.27 -11.99
CA PHE A 103 -1.87 -7.56 -11.77
C PHE A 103 -1.33 -6.89 -10.50
N SER A 104 -1.16 -7.68 -9.45
CA SER A 104 -0.47 -7.22 -8.25
C SER A 104 1.04 -7.01 -8.50
N GLU A 105 1.71 -6.22 -7.64
CA GLU A 105 3.18 -6.07 -7.70
C GLU A 105 3.90 -7.43 -7.63
N LEU A 106 3.34 -8.39 -6.88
CA LEU A 106 3.86 -9.76 -6.81
C LEU A 106 3.73 -10.49 -8.15
N GLN A 107 2.56 -10.44 -8.79
CA GLN A 107 2.33 -11.11 -10.08
C GLN A 107 3.22 -10.54 -11.18
N VAL A 108 3.41 -9.21 -11.21
CA VAL A 108 4.37 -8.57 -12.11
C VAL A 108 5.78 -9.09 -11.84
N ALA A 109 6.20 -9.14 -10.56
CA ALA A 109 7.54 -9.62 -10.19
C ALA A 109 7.75 -11.10 -10.54
N LEU A 110 6.77 -11.97 -10.29
CA LEU A 110 6.83 -13.39 -10.66
C LEU A 110 6.90 -13.58 -12.17
N THR A 111 6.15 -12.78 -12.95
CA THR A 111 6.19 -12.80 -14.41
C THR A 111 7.57 -12.40 -14.92
N ILE A 112 8.14 -11.30 -14.41
CA ILE A 112 9.49 -10.84 -14.77
C ILE A 112 10.53 -11.89 -14.37
N MET A 113 10.41 -12.49 -13.19
CA MET A 113 11.29 -13.57 -12.74
C MET A 113 11.26 -14.76 -13.71
N GLY A 114 10.08 -15.12 -14.21
CA GLY A 114 9.94 -16.16 -15.23
C GLY A 114 10.68 -15.82 -16.53
N TYR A 115 10.63 -14.57 -17.00
CA TYR A 115 11.38 -14.13 -18.17
C TYR A 115 12.89 -14.18 -17.96
N LEU A 116 13.36 -13.68 -16.81
CA LEU A 116 14.79 -13.66 -16.49
C LEU A 116 15.38 -15.07 -16.32
N LEU A 117 14.64 -15.99 -15.71
CA LEU A 117 15.00 -17.40 -15.60
C LEU A 117 15.09 -18.05 -16.99
N SER A 118 14.13 -17.78 -17.87
CA SER A 118 14.10 -18.31 -19.24
C SER A 118 15.21 -17.76 -20.12
N ALA A 119 15.63 -16.52 -19.90
CA ALA A 119 16.73 -15.88 -20.61
C ALA A 119 18.11 -16.31 -20.08
N GLY A 120 18.18 -16.92 -18.89
CA GLY A 120 19.43 -17.23 -18.20
C GLY A 120 20.06 -16.03 -17.48
N ASP A 121 19.33 -14.90 -17.38
CA ASP A 121 19.78 -13.68 -16.70
C ASP A 121 19.58 -13.76 -15.17
N LEU A 122 18.83 -14.74 -14.69
CA LEU A 122 18.64 -15.06 -13.28
C LEU A 122 18.84 -16.54 -13.04
N ASP A 123 19.70 -16.90 -12.09
CA ASP A 123 19.91 -18.29 -11.70
C ASP A 123 18.79 -18.79 -10.76
N LYS A 124 18.53 -20.10 -10.83
CA LYS A 124 17.49 -20.79 -10.08
C LYS A 124 17.66 -20.64 -8.57
N ASP A 125 18.90 -20.70 -8.08
CA ASP A 125 19.18 -20.63 -6.64
C ASP A 125 18.88 -19.25 -6.07
N THR A 126 19.20 -18.20 -6.81
CA THR A 126 18.88 -16.81 -6.45
C THR A 126 17.36 -16.60 -6.47
N ALA A 127 16.64 -17.10 -7.46
CA ALA A 127 15.19 -17.04 -7.51
C ALA A 127 14.55 -17.76 -6.31
N LEU A 128 14.98 -18.99 -6.01
CA LEU A 128 14.47 -19.75 -4.87
C LEU A 128 14.77 -19.08 -3.53
N ARG A 129 15.97 -18.54 -3.33
CA ARG A 129 16.31 -17.80 -2.10
C ARG A 129 15.40 -16.59 -1.93
N THR A 130 15.18 -15.83 -3.01
CA THR A 130 14.33 -14.64 -2.99
C THR A 130 12.88 -14.99 -2.64
N LEU A 131 12.32 -16.02 -3.27
CA LEU A 131 10.95 -16.49 -3.02
C LEU A 131 10.79 -17.04 -1.60
N LYS A 132 11.76 -17.83 -1.11
CA LYS A 132 11.76 -18.36 0.26
C LYS A 132 11.84 -17.23 1.30
N SER A 133 12.61 -16.18 1.02
CA SER A 133 12.65 -14.97 1.87
C SER A 133 11.31 -14.23 1.87
N TYR A 134 10.71 -14.01 0.69
CA TYR A 134 9.38 -13.41 0.58
C TYR A 134 8.32 -14.22 1.35
N ARG A 135 8.31 -15.53 1.19
CA ARG A 135 7.45 -16.47 1.90
C ARG A 135 7.54 -16.31 3.42
N GLU A 136 8.76 -16.28 3.95
CA GLU A 136 8.99 -16.13 5.39
C GLU A 136 8.51 -14.77 5.91
N ASN A 137 8.80 -13.69 5.19
CA ASN A 137 8.35 -12.35 5.53
C ASN A 137 6.81 -12.24 5.50
N THR A 138 6.17 -12.87 4.52
CA THR A 138 4.70 -12.91 4.40
C THR A 138 4.07 -13.71 5.55
N ARG A 139 4.67 -14.85 5.95
CA ARG A 139 4.22 -15.62 7.12
C ARG A 139 4.30 -14.79 8.40
N LYS A 140 5.39 -14.04 8.61
CA LYS A 140 5.54 -13.14 9.77
C LYS A 140 4.48 -12.02 9.75
N ALA A 141 4.21 -11.43 8.59
CA ALA A 141 3.16 -10.42 8.43
C ALA A 141 1.77 -10.98 8.77
N ILE A 142 1.45 -12.20 8.31
CA ILE A 142 0.20 -12.88 8.63
C ILE A 142 0.09 -13.14 10.15
N ALA A 143 1.15 -13.63 10.78
CA ALA A 143 1.16 -13.88 12.23
C ALA A 143 0.95 -12.61 13.04
N THR A 144 1.63 -11.52 12.65
CA THR A 144 1.48 -10.21 13.29
C THR A 144 0.05 -9.69 13.16
N GLY A 145 -0.53 -9.77 11.96
CA GLY A 145 -1.91 -9.33 11.75
C GLY A 145 -2.94 -10.16 12.53
N LYS A 146 -2.73 -11.48 12.71
CA LYS A 146 -3.59 -12.31 13.58
C LYS A 146 -3.55 -11.83 15.03
N ARG A 147 -2.36 -11.52 15.55
CA ARG A 147 -2.19 -11.01 16.92
C ARG A 147 -2.96 -9.70 17.10
N LEU A 148 -2.85 -8.75 16.16
CA LEU A 148 -3.59 -7.50 16.22
C LEU A 148 -5.09 -7.69 16.23
N LEU A 149 -5.61 -8.57 15.37
CA LEU A 149 -7.04 -8.89 15.37
C LEU A 149 -7.50 -9.44 16.73
N SER A 150 -6.66 -10.21 17.43
CA SER A 150 -6.99 -10.73 18.76
C SER A 150 -6.87 -9.66 19.87
N GLU A 151 -5.91 -8.77 19.78
CA GLU A 151 -5.69 -7.68 20.74
C GLU A 151 -6.75 -6.57 20.61
N GLU A 152 -7.18 -6.26 19.38
CA GLU A 152 -8.15 -5.21 19.10
C GLU A 152 -9.61 -5.65 19.25
N SER A 153 -9.89 -6.96 19.32
CA SER A 153 -11.26 -7.47 19.55
C SER A 153 -11.88 -7.05 20.88
N GLY A 154 -11.09 -6.52 21.81
CA GLY A 154 -11.54 -5.97 23.09
C GLY A 154 -11.71 -4.45 23.14
N HIS A 155 -11.38 -3.73 22.06
CA HIS A 155 -11.46 -2.28 21.99
C HIS A 155 -12.56 -1.87 21.00
N LEU A 156 -13.16 -0.71 21.20
CA LEU A 156 -14.14 -0.08 20.27
C LEU A 156 -13.44 0.33 18.96
N VAL A 157 -13.03 -0.66 18.16
CA VAL A 157 -12.49 -0.43 16.82
C VAL A 157 -13.65 -0.49 15.84
N ALA A 158 -13.79 0.54 15.01
CA ALA A 158 -14.84 0.56 14.01
C ALA A 158 -14.76 -0.65 13.07
N ASP A 159 -15.89 -1.29 12.80
CA ASP A 159 -16.01 -2.53 11.99
C ASP A 159 -15.29 -2.44 10.64
N TYR A 160 -15.31 -1.26 10.00
CA TYR A 160 -14.60 -1.07 8.71
C TYR A 160 -13.08 -1.17 8.83
N VAL A 161 -12.49 -0.90 10.00
CA VAL A 161 -11.05 -1.08 10.26
C VAL A 161 -10.74 -2.57 10.37
N LEU A 162 -11.56 -3.31 11.12
CA LEU A 162 -11.44 -4.78 11.25
C LEU A 162 -11.59 -5.46 9.89
N MET A 163 -12.58 -5.04 9.09
CA MET A 163 -12.74 -5.52 7.70
C MET A 163 -11.49 -5.26 6.85
N GLY A 164 -10.88 -4.08 6.97
CA GLY A 164 -9.65 -3.74 6.26
C GLY A 164 -8.48 -4.68 6.63
N ILE A 165 -8.31 -4.97 7.92
CA ILE A 165 -7.27 -5.91 8.40
C ILE A 165 -7.56 -7.33 7.90
N GLN A 166 -8.79 -7.81 7.97
CA GLN A 166 -9.20 -9.12 7.49
C GLN A 166 -8.96 -9.28 5.98
N ASN A 167 -9.31 -8.27 5.19
CA ASN A 167 -9.08 -8.28 3.74
C ASN A 167 -7.59 -8.31 3.40
N SER A 168 -6.77 -7.52 4.10
CA SER A 168 -5.32 -7.55 3.94
C SER A 168 -4.74 -8.93 4.26
N HIS A 169 -5.23 -9.60 5.30
CA HIS A 169 -4.86 -10.97 5.64
C HIS A 169 -5.20 -11.98 4.55
N ARG A 170 -6.38 -11.82 3.93
CA ARG A 170 -6.80 -12.69 2.81
C ARG A 170 -5.87 -12.53 1.62
N ARG A 171 -5.51 -11.29 1.26
CA ARG A 171 -4.54 -11.01 0.18
C ARG A 171 -3.20 -11.67 0.46
N LEU A 172 -2.62 -11.47 1.65
CA LEU A 172 -1.33 -12.09 2.01
C LEU A 172 -1.35 -13.62 1.96
N ARG A 173 -2.48 -14.27 2.28
CA ARG A 173 -2.61 -15.73 2.15
C ARG A 173 -2.65 -16.15 0.68
N ASN A 174 -3.31 -15.40 -0.18
CA ASN A 174 -3.31 -15.67 -1.61
C ASN A 174 -1.91 -15.49 -2.20
N ASP A 175 -1.22 -14.38 -1.86
CA ASP A 175 0.16 -14.14 -2.26
C ASP A 175 1.09 -15.27 -1.81
N LEU A 176 0.91 -15.76 -0.59
CA LEU A 176 1.68 -16.89 -0.06
C LEU A 176 1.45 -18.16 -0.87
N ALA A 177 0.19 -18.46 -1.23
CA ALA A 177 -0.15 -19.64 -2.02
C ALA A 177 0.44 -19.54 -3.44
N GLU A 178 0.42 -18.37 -4.08
CA GLU A 178 1.05 -18.16 -5.39
C GLU A 178 2.57 -18.38 -5.32
N VAL A 179 3.23 -17.85 -4.29
CA VAL A 179 4.68 -18.01 -4.09
C VAL A 179 5.03 -19.47 -3.83
N ASP A 180 4.26 -20.19 -3.00
CA ASP A 180 4.49 -21.61 -2.74
C ASP A 180 4.37 -22.41 -4.03
N GLN A 181 3.33 -22.17 -4.85
CA GLN A 181 3.19 -22.82 -6.17
C GLN A 181 4.37 -22.52 -7.11
N PHE A 182 4.89 -21.29 -7.09
CA PHE A 182 6.02 -20.93 -7.94
C PHE A 182 7.31 -21.62 -7.46
N ILE A 183 7.53 -21.70 -6.15
CA ILE A 183 8.66 -22.45 -5.55
C ILE A 183 8.57 -23.91 -5.96
N ASP A 184 7.42 -24.55 -5.79
CA ASP A 184 7.22 -25.98 -6.13
C ASP A 184 7.55 -26.24 -7.62
N LYS A 185 7.04 -25.39 -8.51
CA LYS A 185 7.35 -25.49 -9.95
C LYS A 185 8.84 -25.33 -10.24
N LEU A 186 9.52 -24.39 -9.58
CA LEU A 186 10.96 -24.22 -9.75
C LEU A 186 11.74 -25.41 -9.21
N GLU A 187 11.38 -25.96 -8.06
CA GLU A 187 12.08 -27.11 -7.45
C GLU A 187 11.92 -28.36 -8.31
N GLN A 188 10.74 -28.60 -8.88
CA GLN A 188 10.45 -29.76 -9.73
C GLN A 188 11.03 -29.66 -11.15
N SER A 189 11.27 -28.45 -11.65
CA SER A 189 11.78 -28.26 -13.02
C SER A 189 13.28 -28.38 -13.07
N SER A 190 13.79 -29.28 -13.91
CA SER A 190 15.22 -29.35 -14.26
C SER A 190 15.65 -28.19 -15.17
N GLN A 191 14.74 -27.68 -16.00
CA GLN A 191 14.94 -26.53 -16.88
C GLN A 191 13.65 -25.70 -16.91
N TRP A 192 13.78 -24.38 -16.72
CA TRP A 192 12.66 -23.43 -16.91
C TRP A 192 12.50 -23.15 -18.40
N HIS A 193 11.60 -23.89 -19.05
CA HIS A 193 11.39 -23.72 -20.48
C HIS A 193 10.54 -22.49 -20.78
N HIS A 194 11.05 -21.64 -21.64
CA HIS A 194 10.26 -20.59 -22.28
C HIS A 194 9.22 -21.24 -23.20
N SER A 195 7.95 -21.11 -22.90
CA SER A 195 6.91 -21.39 -23.89
C SER A 195 7.06 -20.37 -25.01
N PRO A 196 7.28 -20.78 -26.27
CA PRO A 196 7.51 -19.81 -27.34
C PRO A 196 6.33 -18.86 -27.46
N ARG A 197 6.62 -17.60 -27.85
CA ARG A 197 5.67 -16.48 -28.03
C ARG A 197 4.55 -16.76 -29.07
N THR A 198 4.04 -17.97 -29.16
CA THR A 198 3.07 -18.41 -30.16
C THR A 198 1.61 -18.05 -29.81
N VAL A 199 1.36 -17.38 -28.71
CA VAL A 199 -0.01 -17.11 -28.24
C VAL A 199 -0.58 -15.76 -28.72
N LEU A 200 0.23 -14.89 -29.34
CA LEU A 200 -0.24 -13.56 -29.78
C LEU A 200 -0.27 -13.38 -31.32
N ALA A 201 -0.18 -14.47 -32.08
CA ALA A 201 -0.35 -14.44 -33.53
C ALA A 201 -1.70 -15.10 -33.92
N LYS A 202 -2.81 -14.46 -33.55
CA LYS A 202 -4.12 -14.60 -34.19
C LYS A 202 -4.92 -13.32 -34.07
#